data_786bf60f2f74d657b540eeea1c53c92a
#
_entry.id   786bf60f2f74d657b540eeea1c53c92a
#
_cell.length_a   1.000
_cell.length_b   1.000
_cell.length_c   1.000
_cell.angle_alpha   90.00
_cell.angle_beta   90.00
_cell.angle_gamma   90.00
#
_symmetry.space_group_name_H-M   'P 1'
#
loop_
_entity.id
_entity.type
_entity.pdbx_description
1 polymer ?
#
loop_
_entity_poly.entity_id
_entity_poly.type
_entity_poly.pdbx_seq_one_letter_code
_entity_poly.pdbx_strand_id
1 'polypeptide(L)'
;MNIQIDAKGKQCPLPVIEAKNAISGMTEAGIVEVTVDNEIAVQNLTKMADHKGLKAKSEKKSDQEYTVWMEVTEEFVKNYEK
;
A
#
# COMPACT_ATOMS: atom_id res chain seq x y z
N MET A 1 -8.69 11.14 -0.16
CA MET A 1 -9.06 9.94 -0.95
C MET A 1 -8.58 8.68 -0.25
N ASN A 2 -9.47 7.74 -0.04
CA ASN A 2 -9.10 6.47 0.59
C ASN A 2 -9.35 5.35 -0.40
N ILE A 3 -8.32 4.52 -0.60
CA ILE A 3 -8.39 3.41 -1.54
C ILE A 3 -8.22 2.12 -0.75
N GLN A 4 -9.11 1.17 -0.99
CA GLN A 4 -9.02 -0.14 -0.37
C GLN A 4 -8.71 -1.18 -1.44
N ILE A 5 -7.73 -2.02 -1.18
CA ILE A 5 -7.31 -3.06 -2.11
C ILE A 5 -7.37 -4.40 -1.38
N ASP A 6 -8.07 -5.36 -1.96
CA ASP A 6 -8.10 -6.72 -1.46
C ASP A 6 -7.11 -7.54 -2.28
N ALA A 7 -5.98 -7.85 -1.69
CA ALA A 7 -4.93 -8.62 -2.35
C ALA A 7 -4.75 -10.00 -1.73
N LYS A 8 -5.75 -10.48 -1.01
CA LYS A 8 -5.70 -11.83 -0.45
C LYS A 8 -5.69 -12.85 -1.58
N GLY A 9 -4.91 -13.89 -1.42
CA GLY A 9 -4.80 -14.93 -2.42
C GLY A 9 -3.93 -14.59 -3.62
N LYS A 10 -3.38 -13.39 -3.66
CA LYS A 10 -2.50 -12.98 -4.77
C LYS A 10 -1.05 -13.24 -4.39
N GLN A 11 -0.29 -13.70 -5.36
CA GLN A 11 1.11 -13.99 -5.13
C GLN A 11 1.95 -12.73 -5.28
N CYS A 12 3.03 -12.67 -4.51
CA CYS A 12 4.02 -11.63 -4.65
C CYS A 12 4.61 -11.68 -6.08
N PRO A 13 4.80 -10.55 -6.79
CA PRO A 13 4.70 -9.19 -6.26
C PRO A 13 3.37 -8.47 -6.57
N LEU A 14 2.29 -9.18 -6.88
CA LEU A 14 1.02 -8.56 -7.28
C LEU A 14 0.49 -7.54 -6.27
N PRO A 15 0.49 -7.81 -4.94
CA PRO A 15 0.01 -6.80 -4.00
C PRO A 15 0.78 -5.49 -4.09
N VAL A 16 2.10 -5.59 -4.29
CA VAL A 16 2.95 -4.40 -4.42
C VAL A 16 2.62 -3.64 -5.70
N ILE A 17 2.43 -4.36 -6.81
CA ILE A 17 2.09 -3.74 -8.10
C ILE A 17 0.74 -3.04 -8.01
N GLU A 18 -0.25 -3.66 -7.40
CA GLU A 18 -1.56 -3.05 -7.25
C GLU A 18 -1.50 -1.80 -6.37
N ALA A 19 -0.72 -1.84 -5.29
CA ALA A 19 -0.55 -0.68 -4.44
C ALA A 19 0.13 0.46 -5.19
N LYS A 20 1.17 0.16 -5.96
CA LYS A 20 1.86 1.17 -6.76
C LYS A 20 0.92 1.81 -7.78
N ASN A 21 0.10 1.00 -8.44
CA ASN A 21 -0.85 1.50 -9.41
C ASN A 21 -1.89 2.41 -8.76
N ALA A 22 -2.38 2.02 -7.58
CA ALA A 22 -3.33 2.83 -6.84
C ALA A 22 -2.73 4.18 -6.45
N ILE A 23 -1.50 4.17 -5.95
CA ILE A 23 -0.81 5.40 -5.57
C ILE A 23 -0.60 6.29 -6.79
N SER A 24 -0.20 5.71 -7.92
CA SER A 24 0.02 6.46 -9.15
C SER A 24 -1.25 7.14 -9.66
N GLY A 25 -2.40 6.53 -9.37
CA GLY A 25 -3.68 7.09 -9.81
C GLY A 25 -4.27 8.12 -8.87
N MET A 26 -3.65 8.35 -7.72
CA MET A 26 -4.17 9.32 -6.75
C MET A 26 -3.89 10.74 -7.21
N THR A 27 -4.91 11.57 -7.11
CA THR A 27 -4.81 12.99 -7.48
C THR A 27 -4.82 13.89 -6.26
N GLU A 28 -5.00 13.32 -5.07
CA GLU A 28 -4.99 14.06 -3.83
C GLU A 28 -4.50 13.18 -2.70
N ALA A 29 -4.21 13.78 -1.57
CA ALA A 29 -3.75 13.04 -0.40
C ALA A 29 -4.79 12.04 0.08
N GLY A 30 -4.35 10.97 0.70
CA GLY A 30 -5.24 9.95 1.22
C GLY A 30 -4.48 8.77 1.76
N ILE A 31 -5.21 7.68 2.00
CA ILE A 31 -4.64 6.47 2.54
C ILE A 31 -4.97 5.31 1.62
N VAL A 32 -3.96 4.49 1.34
CA VAL A 32 -4.14 3.25 0.58
C VAL A 32 -4.10 2.11 1.59
N GLU A 33 -5.19 1.37 1.68
CA GLU A 33 -5.32 0.24 2.58
C GLU A 33 -5.25 -1.05 1.75
N VAL A 34 -4.26 -1.88 2.02
CA VAL A 34 -4.07 -3.13 1.28
C VAL A 34 -4.23 -4.30 2.25
N THR A 35 -5.12 -5.22 1.92
CA THR A 35 -5.33 -6.42 2.71
C THR A 35 -4.65 -7.59 2.02
N VAL A 36 -3.80 -8.30 2.78
CA VAL A 36 -3.03 -9.44 2.25
C VAL A 36 -3.17 -10.60 3.21
N ASP A 37 -2.73 -11.79 2.77
CA ASP A 37 -2.90 -13.00 3.56
C ASP A 37 -1.59 -13.60 4.07
N ASN A 38 -0.48 -12.87 3.92
CA ASN A 38 0.80 -13.38 4.41
C ASN A 38 1.71 -12.24 4.81
N GLU A 39 2.67 -12.57 5.67
CA GLU A 39 3.57 -11.60 6.23
C GLU A 39 4.60 -11.08 5.23
N ILE A 40 4.97 -11.90 4.27
CA ILE A 40 5.94 -11.49 3.25
C ILE A 40 5.37 -10.34 2.43
N ALA A 41 4.10 -10.40 2.10
CA ALA A 41 3.45 -9.29 1.39
C ALA A 41 3.46 -8.02 2.22
N VAL A 42 3.25 -8.14 3.54
CA VAL A 42 3.31 -6.98 4.44
C VAL A 42 4.70 -6.35 4.37
N GLN A 43 5.74 -7.16 4.44
CA GLN A 43 7.11 -6.66 4.39
C GLN A 43 7.40 -5.97 3.06
N ASN A 44 6.97 -6.56 1.97
CA ASN A 44 7.20 -5.97 0.64
C ASN A 44 6.48 -4.64 0.47
N LEU A 45 5.25 -4.56 0.95
CA LEU A 45 4.49 -3.32 0.89
C LEU A 45 5.13 -2.23 1.75
N THR A 46 5.59 -2.60 2.94
CA THR A 46 6.25 -1.66 3.84
C THR A 46 7.54 -1.14 3.22
N LYS A 47 8.32 -2.02 2.61
CA LYS A 47 9.55 -1.61 1.92
C LYS A 47 9.27 -0.67 0.77
N MET A 48 8.23 -0.97 -0.01
CA MET A 48 7.86 -0.12 -1.13
C MET A 48 7.47 1.27 -0.65
N ALA A 49 6.68 1.35 0.41
CA ALA A 49 6.30 2.63 0.99
C ALA A 49 7.51 3.40 1.50
N ASP A 50 8.44 2.70 2.14
CA ASP A 50 9.66 3.32 2.65
C ASP A 50 10.50 3.89 1.52
N HIS A 51 10.63 3.16 0.42
CA HIS A 51 11.36 3.64 -0.75
C HIS A 51 10.74 4.90 -1.34
N LYS A 52 9.44 5.03 -1.25
CA LYS A 52 8.73 6.20 -1.78
C LYS A 52 8.64 7.34 -0.77
N GLY A 53 9.14 7.13 0.44
CA GLY A 53 9.05 8.14 1.48
C GLY A 53 7.67 8.28 2.10
N LEU A 54 6.84 7.26 1.96
CA LEU A 54 5.51 7.25 2.54
C LEU A 54 5.54 6.60 3.91
N LYS A 55 4.62 7.01 4.77
CA LYS A 55 4.45 6.36 6.07
C LYS A 55 3.62 5.11 5.87
N ALA A 56 4.05 4.02 6.45
CA ALA A 56 3.34 2.75 6.38
C ALA A 56 3.07 2.23 7.77
N LYS A 57 1.93 1.59 7.90
CA LYS A 57 1.51 0.97 9.16
C LYS A 57 0.86 -0.35 8.83
N SER A 58 1.07 -1.36 9.65
CA SER A 58 0.48 -2.66 9.42
C SER A 58 -0.13 -3.21 10.68
N GLU A 59 -1.12 -4.10 10.50
CA GLU A 59 -1.78 -4.75 11.61
C GLU A 59 -2.17 -6.16 11.19
N LYS A 60 -1.94 -7.12 12.07
CA LYS A 60 -2.38 -8.49 11.87
C LYS A 60 -3.82 -8.63 12.35
N LYS A 61 -4.74 -8.88 11.44
CA LYS A 61 -6.16 -9.01 11.77
C LYS A 61 -6.50 -10.42 12.23
N SER A 62 -5.87 -11.43 11.63
CA SER A 62 -6.06 -12.83 12.00
C SER A 62 -4.84 -13.60 11.52
N ASP A 63 -4.85 -14.92 11.69
CA ASP A 63 -3.71 -15.75 11.29
C ASP A 63 -3.38 -15.64 9.83
N GLN A 64 -4.37 -15.32 8.98
CA GLN A 64 -4.18 -15.25 7.55
C GLN A 64 -4.70 -13.96 6.95
N GLU A 65 -4.74 -12.91 7.76
CA GLU A 65 -5.19 -11.62 7.25
C GLU A 65 -4.38 -10.50 7.89
N TYR A 66 -3.75 -9.70 7.04
CA TYR A 66 -2.94 -8.56 7.44
C TYR A 66 -3.39 -7.34 6.65
N THR A 67 -3.38 -6.18 7.27
CA THR A 67 -3.72 -4.94 6.59
C THR A 67 -2.53 -3.99 6.67
N VAL A 68 -2.22 -3.37 5.54
CA VAL A 68 -1.14 -2.37 5.46
C VAL A 68 -1.75 -1.07 5.01
N TRP A 69 -1.52 -0.01 5.78
CA TRP A 69 -1.96 1.34 5.43
C TRP A 69 -0.75 2.16 5.01
N MET A 70 -0.87 2.83 3.87
CA MET A 70 0.17 3.72 3.38
C MET A 70 -0.43 5.12 3.26
N GLU A 71 0.19 6.08 3.93
CA GLU A 71 -0.29 7.46 3.93
C GLU A 71 0.36 8.22 2.78
N VAL A 72 -0.48 8.68 1.85
CA VAL A 72 -0.03 9.44 0.69
C VAL A 72 -0.32 10.91 0.96
N THR A 73 0.72 11.74 0.92
CA THR A 73 0.59 13.18 1.16
C THR A 73 0.39 13.93 -0.14
N GLU A 74 -0.12 15.16 -0.04
CA GLU A 74 -0.27 15.99 -1.22
C GLU A 74 1.08 16.30 -1.86
N GLU A 75 2.09 16.48 -1.04
CA GLU A 75 3.42 16.74 -1.52
C GLU A 75 3.94 15.57 -2.36
N PHE A 76 3.67 14.34 -1.93
CA PHE A 76 4.05 13.15 -2.69
C PHE A 76 3.34 13.14 -4.04
N VAL A 77 2.03 13.40 -4.05
CA VAL A 77 1.25 13.39 -5.28
C VAL A 77 1.81 14.40 -6.28
N LYS A 78 2.12 15.60 -5.81
CA LYS A 78 2.66 16.63 -6.69
C LYS A 78 4.01 16.22 -7.28
N ASN A 79 4.86 15.59 -6.49
CA ASN A 79 6.20 15.21 -6.94
C ASN A 79 6.17 13.97 -7.82
N TYR A 80 5.20 13.11 -7.63
CA TYR A 80 5.13 11.84 -8.34
C TYR A 80 4.80 12.00 -9.83
N GLU A 81 4.15 13.08 -10.19
CA GLU A 81 3.69 13.31 -11.55
C GLU A 81 4.74 13.83 -12.51
N LYS A 82 5.95 13.87 -12.12
CA LYS A 82 7.02 14.38 -12.99
C LYS A 82 7.36 13.46 -14.14
#